data_b275cf4282f8dcd9f16eabe39967e0dc
#
_entry.id   b275cf4282f8dcd9f16eabe39967e0dc
#
_cell.length_a   1.000
_cell.length_b   1.000
_cell.length_c   1.000
_cell.angle_alpha   90.00
_cell.angle_beta   90.00
_cell.angle_gamma   90.00
#
_symmetry.space_group_name_H-M   'P 1'
#
loop_
_entity.id
_entity.type
_entity.pdbx_description
1 polymer ?
#
loop_
_entity_poly.entity_id
_entity_poly.type
_entity_poly.pdbx_seq_one_letter_code
_entity_poly.pdbx_strand_id
1 'polypeptide(L)'
;MAAFAALVHAFVCGSAPANCAETTPTPVAAGDKAAQIESGSKAFIANGCGWCHENGGRKTGRAPQLMDDPHDDEFLITRIATGSPGRMPAFGQALPIEDINAIIAYIRNLKP
;
A
#
# COMPACT_ATOMS: atom_id res chain seq x y z
N MET A 1 -71.43 -13.15 19.94
CA MET A 1 -71.01 -12.07 19.05
C MET A 1 -69.65 -11.62 19.55
N ALA A 2 -68.59 -12.12 18.90
CA ALA A 2 -67.20 -11.85 19.30
C ALA A 2 -66.60 -10.84 18.35
N ALA A 3 -66.11 -9.71 18.85
CA ALA A 3 -65.43 -8.70 18.08
C ALA A 3 -63.92 -9.00 18.09
N PHE A 4 -63.37 -9.29 16.92
CA PHE A 4 -61.91 -9.46 16.72
C PHE A 4 -61.30 -8.06 16.52
N ALA A 5 -60.47 -7.64 17.47
CA ALA A 5 -59.62 -6.46 17.30
C ALA A 5 -58.32 -6.87 16.62
N ALA A 6 -58.06 -6.45 15.38
CA ALA A 6 -56.83 -6.64 14.66
C ALA A 6 -55.78 -5.62 15.15
N LEU A 7 -54.69 -6.12 15.74
CA LEU A 7 -53.52 -5.31 16.09
C LEU A 7 -52.65 -5.15 14.82
N VAL A 8 -52.62 -3.95 14.28
CA VAL A 8 -51.69 -3.60 13.21
C VAL A 8 -50.35 -3.24 13.84
N HIS A 9 -49.36 -4.10 13.66
CA HIS A 9 -47.98 -3.79 14.03
C HIS A 9 -47.34 -2.97 12.92
N ALA A 10 -47.15 -1.69 13.19
CA ALA A 10 -46.36 -0.82 12.31
C ALA A 10 -44.87 -1.20 12.43
N PHE A 11 -44.34 -1.77 11.36
CA PHE A 11 -42.90 -2.01 11.23
C PHE A 11 -42.20 -0.67 10.92
N VAL A 12 -41.60 -0.04 11.93
CA VAL A 12 -40.75 1.14 11.73
C VAL A 12 -39.42 0.68 11.15
N CYS A 13 -39.25 0.84 9.87
CA CYS A 13 -37.99 0.64 9.17
C CYS A 13 -37.06 1.79 9.55
N GLY A 14 -36.16 1.55 10.51
CA GLY A 14 -35.11 2.49 10.89
C GLY A 14 -34.07 2.58 9.76
N SER A 15 -34.06 3.70 9.06
CA SER A 15 -33.02 4.04 8.10
C SER A 15 -31.72 4.27 8.86
N ALA A 16 -30.79 3.32 8.78
CA ALA A 16 -29.41 3.54 9.21
C ALA A 16 -28.71 4.47 8.20
N PRO A 17 -28.05 5.54 8.64
CA PRO A 17 -27.23 6.34 7.74
C PRO A 17 -26.03 5.49 7.26
N ALA A 18 -25.91 5.32 5.96
CA ALA A 18 -24.71 4.79 5.33
C ALA A 18 -23.58 5.79 5.60
N ASN A 19 -22.75 5.49 6.60
CA ASN A 19 -21.53 6.23 6.85
C ASN A 19 -20.53 5.85 5.77
N CYS A 20 -20.53 6.58 4.65
CA CYS A 20 -19.41 6.60 3.72
C CYS A 20 -18.26 7.23 4.49
N ALA A 21 -17.39 6.40 5.07
CA ALA A 21 -16.12 6.84 5.61
C ALA A 21 -15.28 7.35 4.42
N GLU A 22 -15.35 8.65 4.23
CA GLU A 22 -14.44 9.40 3.36
C GLU A 22 -13.06 9.26 3.98
N THR A 23 -12.26 8.38 3.39
CA THR A 23 -10.86 8.17 3.81
C THR A 23 -10.06 9.36 3.31
N THR A 24 -10.13 10.45 4.03
CA THR A 24 -9.15 11.54 3.89
C THR A 24 -7.79 10.97 4.27
N PRO A 25 -6.75 11.09 3.42
CA PRO A 25 -5.42 10.66 3.80
C PRO A 25 -4.96 11.51 4.99
N THR A 26 -4.93 10.89 6.16
CA THR A 26 -4.39 11.52 7.37
C THR A 26 -2.91 11.79 7.14
N PRO A 27 -2.38 12.99 7.43
CA PRO A 27 -0.94 13.24 7.38
C PRO A 27 -0.22 12.23 8.29
N VAL A 28 0.66 11.42 7.69
CA VAL A 28 1.40 10.38 8.42
C VAL A 28 2.31 11.06 9.43
N ALA A 29 2.10 10.83 10.71
CA ALA A 29 2.94 11.36 11.78
C ALA A 29 4.39 10.82 11.63
N ALA A 30 5.39 11.56 12.13
CA ALA A 30 6.81 11.20 11.97
C ALA A 30 7.14 9.79 12.49
N GLY A 31 6.44 9.31 13.53
CA GLY A 31 6.55 7.95 14.04
C GLY A 31 6.03 6.89 13.06
N ASP A 32 4.94 7.18 12.37
CA ASP A 32 4.36 6.30 11.37
C ASP A 32 5.27 6.18 10.14
N LYS A 33 5.96 7.26 9.79
CA LYS A 33 6.92 7.26 8.69
C LYS A 33 8.13 6.36 8.97
N ALA A 34 8.68 6.41 10.18
CA ALA A 34 9.79 5.54 10.58
C ALA A 34 9.39 4.05 10.54
N ALA A 35 8.21 3.72 11.05
CA ALA A 35 7.64 2.38 10.99
C ALA A 35 7.40 1.92 9.55
N GLN A 36 6.92 2.80 8.68
CA GLN A 36 6.72 2.52 7.27
C GLN A 36 8.04 2.25 6.54
N ILE A 37 9.09 3.02 6.81
CA ILE A 37 10.42 2.81 6.24
C ILE A 37 10.99 1.46 6.68
N GLU A 38 10.85 1.11 7.96
CA GLU A 38 11.29 -0.19 8.49
C GLU A 38 10.53 -1.36 7.84
N SER A 39 9.21 -1.23 7.73
CA SER A 39 8.35 -2.20 7.04
C SER A 39 8.78 -2.35 5.58
N GLY A 40 9.03 -1.26 4.89
CA GLY A 40 9.51 -1.24 3.51
C GLY A 40 10.87 -1.91 3.34
N SER A 41 11.80 -1.68 4.27
CA SER A 41 13.09 -2.37 4.29
C SER A 41 12.93 -3.88 4.41
N LYS A 42 12.07 -4.34 5.32
CA LYS A 42 11.76 -5.77 5.50
C LYS A 42 11.13 -6.37 4.25
N ALA A 43 10.16 -5.69 3.66
CA ALA A 43 9.50 -6.13 2.43
C ALA A 43 10.47 -6.19 1.24
N PHE A 44 11.36 -5.21 1.11
CA PHE A 44 12.40 -5.16 0.10
C PHE A 44 13.34 -6.38 0.17
N ILE A 45 13.78 -6.73 1.38
CA ILE A 45 14.65 -7.90 1.62
C ILE A 45 13.88 -9.19 1.37
N ALA A 46 12.68 -9.34 1.94
CA ALA A 46 11.89 -10.56 1.88
C ALA A 46 11.49 -10.94 0.44
N ASN A 47 11.28 -9.95 -0.42
CA ASN A 47 10.90 -10.17 -1.82
C ASN A 47 12.10 -10.23 -2.77
N GLY A 48 13.32 -10.23 -2.26
CA GLY A 48 14.53 -10.43 -3.05
C GLY A 48 14.91 -9.26 -3.96
N CYS A 49 14.40 -8.06 -3.70
CA CYS A 49 14.71 -6.86 -4.49
C CYS A 49 16.22 -6.59 -4.52
N GLY A 50 16.90 -6.83 -3.41
CA GLY A 50 18.34 -6.66 -3.25
C GLY A 50 19.21 -7.58 -4.12
N TRP A 51 18.66 -8.63 -4.72
CA TRP A 51 19.41 -9.52 -5.63
C TRP A 51 19.77 -8.82 -6.95
N CYS A 52 19.00 -7.85 -7.35
CA CYS A 52 19.21 -7.04 -8.55
C CYS A 52 19.59 -5.60 -8.21
N HIS A 53 18.94 -5.02 -7.20
CA HIS A 53 19.21 -3.67 -6.70
C HIS A 53 20.25 -3.74 -5.57
N GLU A 54 21.51 -3.73 -5.94
CA GLU A 54 22.61 -4.03 -5.03
C GLU A 54 22.75 -3.04 -3.86
N ASN A 55 23.35 -3.53 -2.78
CA ASN A 55 23.56 -2.75 -1.55
C ASN A 55 22.27 -2.11 -1.03
N GLY A 56 21.16 -2.89 -1.03
CA GLY A 56 19.86 -2.40 -0.58
C GLY A 56 19.31 -1.25 -1.44
N GLY A 57 19.62 -1.21 -2.72
CA GLY A 57 19.19 -0.18 -3.65
C GLY A 57 20.15 1.01 -3.78
N ARG A 58 21.31 0.98 -3.12
CA ARG A 58 22.29 2.08 -3.13
C ARG A 58 23.31 2.00 -4.26
N LYS A 59 23.35 0.88 -4.95
CA LYS A 59 24.29 0.66 -6.05
C LYS A 59 23.58 0.20 -7.32
N THR A 60 24.15 0.61 -8.45
CA THR A 60 23.84 0.00 -9.74
C THR A 60 24.49 -1.37 -9.83
N GLY A 61 23.71 -2.37 -10.20
CA GLY A 61 24.15 -3.73 -10.44
C GLY A 61 23.42 -4.32 -11.64
N ARG A 62 22.73 -5.43 -11.46
CA ARG A 62 21.83 -6.00 -12.49
C ARG A 62 20.64 -5.09 -12.78
N ALA A 63 20.29 -4.26 -11.81
CA ALA A 63 19.23 -3.26 -11.89
C ALA A 63 19.79 -1.87 -11.54
N PRO A 64 19.09 -0.80 -11.90
CA PRO A 64 19.50 0.55 -11.57
C PRO A 64 19.58 0.78 -10.04
N GLN A 65 20.42 1.75 -9.66
CA GLN A 65 20.39 2.31 -8.31
C GLN A 65 19.01 2.91 -8.05
N LEU A 66 18.50 2.75 -6.83
CA LEU A 66 17.23 3.30 -6.38
C LEU A 66 17.40 4.52 -5.49
N MET A 67 18.55 4.66 -4.86
CA MET A 67 18.89 5.87 -4.10
C MET A 67 18.93 7.07 -5.05
N ASP A 68 18.23 8.15 -4.66
CA ASP A 68 18.10 9.37 -5.46
C ASP A 68 17.42 9.14 -6.84
N ASP A 69 16.54 8.13 -6.94
CA ASP A 69 15.76 7.88 -8.14
C ASP A 69 14.90 9.10 -8.51
N PRO A 70 14.99 9.63 -9.74
CA PRO A 70 14.31 10.87 -10.13
C PRO A 70 12.83 10.68 -10.47
N HIS A 71 12.36 9.43 -10.59
CA HIS A 71 10.96 9.16 -10.92
C HIS A 71 10.05 9.47 -9.72
N ASP A 72 8.79 9.78 -10.00
CA ASP A 72 7.78 9.97 -8.96
C ASP A 72 7.30 8.64 -8.34
N ASP A 73 6.52 8.73 -7.28
CA ASP A 73 6.04 7.55 -6.57
C ASP A 73 5.05 6.75 -7.42
N GLU A 74 4.25 7.38 -8.27
CA GLU A 74 3.32 6.70 -9.16
C GLU A 74 4.06 5.82 -10.18
N PHE A 75 5.15 6.32 -10.74
CA PHE A 75 6.01 5.53 -11.59
C PHE A 75 6.59 4.32 -10.84
N LEU A 76 7.08 4.52 -9.61
CA LEU A 76 7.65 3.45 -8.79
C LEU A 76 6.59 2.40 -8.42
N ILE A 77 5.38 2.83 -8.03
CA ILE A 77 4.26 1.93 -7.78
C ILE A 77 3.98 1.07 -9.01
N THR A 78 3.81 1.70 -10.16
CA THR A 78 3.54 1.01 -11.42
C THR A 78 4.67 0.05 -11.77
N ARG A 79 5.93 0.47 -11.63
CA ARG A 79 7.10 -0.35 -11.92
C ARG A 79 7.19 -1.57 -11.02
N ILE A 80 6.96 -1.44 -9.73
CA ILE A 80 6.98 -2.56 -8.80
C ILE A 80 5.80 -3.50 -9.09
N ALA A 81 4.60 -2.95 -9.31
CA ALA A 81 3.41 -3.76 -9.56
C ALA A 81 3.47 -4.54 -10.88
N THR A 82 3.90 -3.90 -11.97
CA THR A 82 3.88 -4.48 -13.32
C THR A 82 5.22 -5.08 -13.76
N GLY A 83 6.30 -4.72 -13.09
CA GLY A 83 7.64 -5.16 -13.44
C GLY A 83 8.16 -4.55 -14.74
N SER A 84 9.22 -5.18 -15.28
CA SER A 84 9.77 -4.90 -16.60
C SER A 84 10.10 -6.25 -17.25
N PRO A 85 9.45 -6.62 -18.36
CA PRO A 85 9.61 -7.94 -18.97
C PRO A 85 11.08 -8.31 -19.19
N GLY A 86 11.47 -9.50 -18.75
CA GLY A 86 12.83 -10.04 -18.88
C GLY A 86 13.89 -9.37 -17.97
N ARG A 87 13.50 -8.41 -17.14
CA ARG A 87 14.42 -7.66 -16.27
C ARG A 87 13.98 -7.62 -14.82
N MET A 88 12.75 -7.23 -14.54
CA MET A 88 12.20 -7.10 -13.20
C MET A 88 10.84 -7.84 -13.12
N PRO A 89 10.67 -8.77 -12.17
CA PRO A 89 9.38 -9.42 -11.97
C PRO A 89 8.27 -8.43 -11.62
N ALA A 90 7.03 -8.79 -11.91
CA ALA A 90 5.85 -8.06 -11.47
C ALA A 90 5.45 -8.54 -10.06
N PHE A 91 5.31 -7.60 -9.13
CA PHE A 91 4.96 -7.92 -7.74
C PHE A 91 3.52 -7.57 -7.36
N GLY A 92 2.73 -6.97 -8.26
CA GLY A 92 1.37 -6.52 -7.97
C GLY A 92 0.38 -7.62 -7.57
N GLN A 93 0.68 -8.89 -7.90
CA GLN A 93 -0.12 -10.04 -7.45
C GLN A 93 0.37 -10.61 -6.10
N ALA A 94 1.62 -10.33 -5.74
CA ALA A 94 2.26 -10.89 -4.54
C ALA A 94 2.30 -9.89 -3.37
N LEU A 95 2.33 -8.59 -3.67
CA LEU A 95 2.42 -7.53 -2.67
C LEU A 95 1.15 -6.69 -2.64
N PRO A 96 0.54 -6.49 -1.46
CA PRO A 96 -0.50 -5.48 -1.30
C PRO A 96 0.07 -4.08 -1.52
N ILE A 97 -0.80 -3.14 -1.86
CA ILE A 97 -0.38 -1.76 -2.17
C ILE A 97 0.32 -1.07 -0.99
N GLU A 98 -0.03 -1.44 0.23
CA GLU A 98 0.58 -0.93 1.45
C GLU A 98 2.06 -1.30 1.54
N ASP A 99 2.40 -2.52 1.18
CA ASP A 99 3.80 -2.99 1.15
C ASP A 99 4.58 -2.32 0.04
N ILE A 100 3.98 -2.10 -1.12
CA ILE A 100 4.59 -1.35 -2.23
C ILE A 100 4.89 0.08 -1.78
N ASN A 101 3.94 0.75 -1.13
CA ASN A 101 4.13 2.10 -0.59
C ASN A 101 5.21 2.14 0.49
N ALA A 102 5.28 1.11 1.33
CA ALA A 102 6.33 0.99 2.35
C ALA A 102 7.72 0.83 1.70
N ILE A 103 7.84 0.01 0.65
CA ILE A 103 9.07 -0.13 -0.13
C ILE A 103 9.49 1.21 -0.73
N ILE A 104 8.56 1.99 -1.27
CA ILE A 104 8.84 3.34 -1.81
C ILE A 104 9.33 4.27 -0.71
N ALA A 105 8.69 4.26 0.47
CA ALA A 105 9.15 5.05 1.62
C ALA A 105 10.59 4.67 2.03
N TYR A 106 10.93 3.39 1.99
CA TYR A 106 12.29 2.91 2.21
C TYR A 106 13.26 3.45 1.14
N ILE A 107 12.92 3.34 -0.15
CA ILE A 107 13.72 3.84 -1.28
C ILE A 107 13.99 5.34 -1.12
N ARG A 108 12.96 6.14 -0.83
CA ARG A 108 13.08 7.60 -0.62
C ARG A 108 13.92 7.98 0.58
N ASN A 109 14.13 7.08 1.52
CA ASN A 109 14.93 7.31 2.71
C ASN A 109 16.36 6.73 2.61
N LEU A 110 16.74 6.15 1.48
CA LEU A 110 18.09 5.64 1.28
C LEU A 110 19.12 6.77 1.42
N LYS A 111 20.20 6.46 2.12
CA LYS A 111 21.37 7.33 2.28
C LYS A 111 22.62 6.59 1.83
N PRO A 112 23.68 7.33 1.43
CA PRO A 112 24.95 6.76 1.05
C PRO A 112 25.54 5.87 2.11
#